data_7d5a8d8dea6cc40503178730d8e8f873
#
_entry.id   7d5a8d8dea6cc40503178730d8e8f873
#
_cell.length_a   1.000
_cell.length_b   1.000
_cell.length_c   1.000
_cell.angle_alpha   90.00
_cell.angle_beta   90.00
_cell.angle_gamma   90.00
#
_symmetry.space_group_name_H-M   'P 1'
#
loop_
_entity.id
_entity.type
_entity.pdbx_description
1 polymer ?
#
loop_
_entity_poly.entity_id
_entity_poly.type
_entity_poly.pdbx_seq_one_letter_code
_entity_poly.pdbx_strand_id
1 'polypeptide(L)'
;MISHKIFDLERYSFTDPAGGKSRVAAAKHKKIRALQAAITIGVDHLQRIFVLQCWSGRLIPSKYLDKLITICENYQPKVFGIEANAMQSLFADLVHTEARRRLGAHKNKFLAVAQPTKIEKFFRIRTTLEPVINEGRLFVPDNMTELLADLRGFPTIQHVDRVDCLASAVALVPSRPLPQKRTDEHEQLAHYLRHSGAPSWYIEKRLKELFE
;
A
#
# COMPACT_ATOMS: atom_id res chain seq x y z
N MET A 1 18.82 9.96 -9.10
CA MET A 1 17.75 9.22 -9.82
C MET A 1 17.80 7.79 -9.34
N ILE A 2 16.85 7.37 -8.47
CA ILE A 2 16.84 6.01 -7.89
C ILE A 2 16.15 5.10 -8.90
N SER A 3 16.94 4.49 -9.77
CA SER A 3 16.47 3.43 -10.67
C SER A 3 16.34 2.13 -9.88
N HIS A 4 15.32 2.03 -9.02
CA HIS A 4 14.96 0.74 -8.49
C HIS A 4 14.26 -0.06 -9.58
N LYS A 5 14.80 -1.24 -9.86
CA LYS A 5 14.16 -2.20 -10.74
C LYS A 5 12.79 -2.52 -10.11
N ILE A 6 11.73 -2.09 -10.75
CA ILE A 6 10.32 -2.35 -10.35
C ILE A 6 10.07 -3.85 -10.12
N PHE A 7 10.98 -4.70 -10.57
CA PHE A 7 10.92 -6.16 -10.47
C PHE A 7 11.18 -6.71 -9.07
N ASP A 8 11.84 -5.97 -8.18
CA ASP A 8 12.21 -6.45 -6.83
C ASP A 8 11.24 -6.00 -5.72
N LEU A 9 10.11 -5.36 -6.09
CA LEU A 9 9.12 -4.90 -5.13
C LEU A 9 8.13 -6.02 -4.76
N GLU A 10 7.93 -6.25 -3.46
CA GLU A 10 6.77 -7.00 -2.99
C GLU A 10 5.52 -6.13 -3.17
N ARG A 11 4.52 -6.62 -3.89
CA ARG A 11 3.34 -5.82 -4.24
C ARG A 11 2.13 -6.24 -3.42
N TYR A 12 1.41 -5.23 -2.95
CA TYR A 12 0.18 -5.39 -2.19
C TYR A 12 -0.89 -4.51 -2.81
N SER A 13 -2.07 -5.03 -2.98
CA SER A 13 -3.21 -4.27 -3.48
C SER A 13 -4.34 -4.29 -2.47
N PHE A 14 -5.11 -3.23 -2.42
CA PHE A 14 -6.33 -3.15 -1.64
C PHE A 14 -7.43 -2.49 -2.45
N THR A 15 -8.68 -2.90 -2.20
CA THR A 15 -9.83 -2.30 -2.82
C THR A 15 -10.99 -2.15 -1.85
N ASP A 16 -11.62 -0.97 -1.91
CA ASP A 16 -12.90 -0.67 -1.26
C ASP A 16 -14.00 -0.65 -2.34
N PRO A 17 -14.89 -1.65 -2.36
CA PRO A 17 -15.97 -1.69 -3.33
C PRO A 17 -17.07 -0.65 -3.12
N ALA A 18 -16.92 0.31 -2.20
CA ALA A 18 -17.91 1.30 -1.83
C ALA A 18 -19.26 0.64 -1.47
N GLY A 19 -19.32 0.07 -0.29
CA GLY A 19 -20.51 -0.65 0.19
C GLY A 19 -21.78 0.17 0.08
N GLY A 20 -22.65 -0.28 -0.80
CA GLY A 20 -23.87 0.37 -1.21
C GLY A 20 -24.81 0.70 -0.06
N LYS A 21 -24.78 1.93 0.39
CA LYS A 21 -26.01 2.50 0.94
C LYS A 21 -26.94 2.73 -0.23
N SER A 22 -28.13 2.10 -0.16
CA SER A 22 -29.09 2.06 -1.24
C SER A 22 -29.27 3.44 -1.90
N ARG A 23 -29.42 3.47 -3.23
CA ARG A 23 -29.73 4.68 -4.02
C ARG A 23 -30.84 5.54 -3.37
N VAL A 24 -31.78 4.92 -2.67
CA VAL A 24 -32.92 5.56 -2.00
C VAL A 24 -32.49 6.32 -0.74
N ALA A 25 -31.59 5.79 0.07
CA ALA A 25 -31.10 6.48 1.27
C ALA A 25 -30.17 7.67 0.97
N ALA A 26 -29.42 7.60 -0.13
CA ALA A 26 -28.53 8.69 -0.56
C ALA A 26 -29.31 9.89 -1.17
N ALA A 27 -30.48 9.67 -1.77
CA ALA A 27 -31.29 10.73 -2.35
C ALA A 27 -31.95 11.62 -1.28
N LYS A 28 -32.25 11.08 -0.09
CA LYS A 28 -32.92 11.82 0.99
C LYS A 28 -32.01 12.82 1.76
N HIS A 29 -30.70 12.70 1.69
CA HIS A 29 -29.78 13.45 2.57
C HIS A 29 -28.63 14.17 1.88
N LYS A 30 -28.64 14.47 0.58
CA LYS A 30 -27.48 15.12 -0.13
C LYS A 30 -26.09 14.55 0.26
N LYS A 31 -26.03 13.30 0.77
CA LYS A 31 -24.76 12.69 1.17
C LYS A 31 -23.94 12.37 -0.06
N ILE A 32 -22.72 12.88 -0.07
CA ILE A 32 -21.69 12.53 -1.04
C ILE A 32 -21.57 11.01 -1.09
N ARG A 33 -21.75 10.43 -2.26
CA ARG A 33 -21.63 8.98 -2.44
C ARG A 33 -20.18 8.59 -2.41
N ALA A 34 -19.84 7.58 -1.60
CA ALA A 34 -18.53 6.97 -1.59
C ALA A 34 -18.08 6.53 -2.99
N LEU A 35 -16.82 6.64 -3.28
CA LEU A 35 -16.20 6.13 -4.50
C LEU A 35 -15.69 4.71 -4.25
N GLN A 36 -15.78 3.88 -5.28
CA GLN A 36 -14.95 2.69 -5.33
C GLN A 36 -13.50 3.12 -5.47
N ALA A 37 -12.62 2.49 -4.73
CA ALA A 37 -11.20 2.77 -4.80
C ALA A 37 -10.41 1.46 -4.91
N ALA A 38 -9.31 1.50 -5.66
CA ALA A 38 -8.35 0.41 -5.71
C ALA A 38 -6.94 0.99 -5.81
N ILE A 39 -6.05 0.47 -5.00
CA ILE A 39 -4.67 0.93 -4.94
C ILE A 39 -3.70 -0.27 -4.96
N THR A 40 -2.55 -0.07 -5.56
CA THR A 40 -1.45 -1.02 -5.51
C THR A 40 -0.20 -0.31 -5.06
N ILE A 41 0.46 -0.89 -4.08
CA ILE A 41 1.75 -0.43 -3.56
C ILE A 41 2.82 -1.49 -3.81
N GLY A 42 4.05 -1.04 -3.98
CA GLY A 42 5.25 -1.87 -3.97
C GLY A 42 6.09 -1.55 -2.75
N VAL A 43 6.65 -2.57 -2.12
CA VAL A 43 7.49 -2.42 -0.93
C VAL A 43 8.85 -3.03 -1.22
N ASP A 44 9.91 -2.28 -0.98
CA ASP A 44 11.27 -2.76 -1.15
C ASP A 44 11.85 -3.38 0.14
N HIS A 45 13.07 -3.85 0.06
CA HIS A 45 13.79 -4.44 1.19
C HIS A 45 14.06 -3.46 2.35
N LEU A 46 14.05 -2.15 2.08
CA LEU A 46 14.20 -1.08 3.10
C LEU A 46 12.85 -0.64 3.68
N GLN A 47 11.77 -1.38 3.40
CA GLN A 47 10.40 -1.04 3.83
C GLN A 47 9.92 0.32 3.31
N ARG A 48 10.48 0.80 2.18
CA ARG A 48 9.97 1.96 1.47
C ARG A 48 8.76 1.55 0.63
N ILE A 49 7.75 2.39 0.64
CA ILE A 49 6.45 2.11 0.04
C ILE A 49 6.27 3.03 -1.18
N PHE A 50 6.09 2.43 -2.33
CA PHE A 50 5.89 3.11 -3.61
C PHE A 50 4.46 2.88 -4.07
N VAL A 51 3.70 3.94 -4.30
CA VAL A 51 2.38 3.81 -4.90
C VAL A 51 2.55 3.55 -6.39
N LEU A 52 2.15 2.37 -6.84
CA LEU A 52 2.31 1.93 -8.24
C LEU A 52 1.07 2.27 -9.07
N GLN A 53 -0.11 2.25 -8.45
CA GLN A 53 -1.39 2.55 -9.09
C GLN A 53 -2.38 3.02 -8.03
N CYS A 54 -3.19 4.00 -8.40
CA CYS A 54 -4.36 4.45 -7.65
C CYS A 54 -5.50 4.71 -8.63
N TRP A 55 -6.62 4.09 -8.39
CA TRP A 55 -7.84 4.32 -9.15
C TRP A 55 -9.01 4.56 -8.20
N SER A 56 -9.88 5.48 -8.57
CA SER A 56 -11.17 5.67 -7.92
C SER A 56 -12.25 6.03 -8.93
N GLY A 57 -13.48 5.66 -8.66
CA GLY A 57 -14.58 5.94 -9.57
C GLY A 57 -15.86 5.23 -9.18
N ARG A 58 -16.79 5.19 -10.13
CA ARG A 58 -18.08 4.48 -9.98
C ARG A 58 -18.31 3.62 -11.21
N LEU A 59 -18.14 2.33 -11.04
CA LEU A 59 -18.40 1.34 -12.07
C LEU A 59 -19.58 0.43 -11.65
N ILE A 60 -20.26 -0.12 -12.61
CA ILE A 60 -21.18 -1.24 -12.35
C ILE A 60 -20.38 -2.46 -11.92
N PRO A 61 -20.96 -3.40 -11.14
CA PRO A 61 -20.20 -4.51 -10.53
C PRO A 61 -19.36 -5.31 -11.52
N SER A 62 -19.88 -5.62 -12.71
CA SER A 62 -19.13 -6.37 -13.73
C SER A 62 -17.89 -5.63 -14.23
N LYS A 63 -18.01 -4.32 -14.53
CA LYS A 63 -16.88 -3.50 -14.96
C LYS A 63 -15.86 -3.26 -13.85
N TYR A 64 -16.35 -3.18 -12.62
CA TYR A 64 -15.46 -3.09 -11.46
C TYR A 64 -14.67 -4.38 -11.28
N LEU A 65 -15.33 -5.53 -11.40
CA LEU A 65 -14.67 -6.84 -11.38
C LEU A 65 -13.59 -6.93 -12.47
N ASP A 66 -13.91 -6.56 -13.72
CA ASP A 66 -12.94 -6.51 -14.81
C ASP A 66 -11.72 -5.64 -14.47
N LYS A 67 -11.96 -4.48 -13.85
CA LYS A 67 -10.91 -3.57 -13.40
C LYS A 67 -9.98 -4.22 -12.36
N LEU A 68 -10.55 -4.93 -11.38
CA LEU A 68 -9.76 -5.60 -10.35
C LEU A 68 -8.92 -6.74 -10.94
N ILE A 69 -9.48 -7.50 -11.88
CA ILE A 69 -8.74 -8.56 -12.58
C ILE A 69 -7.58 -7.96 -13.38
N THR A 70 -7.81 -6.87 -14.10
CA THR A 70 -6.73 -6.15 -14.82
C THR A 70 -5.61 -5.68 -13.87
N ILE A 71 -5.96 -5.22 -12.66
CA ILE A 71 -4.95 -4.87 -11.64
C ILE A 71 -4.16 -6.10 -11.23
N CYS A 72 -4.81 -7.23 -11.02
CA CYS A 72 -4.14 -8.50 -10.69
C CYS A 72 -3.18 -8.95 -11.80
N GLU A 73 -3.60 -8.84 -13.06
CA GLU A 73 -2.76 -9.19 -14.22
C GLU A 73 -1.51 -8.32 -14.31
N ASN A 74 -1.69 -7.01 -14.22
CA ASN A 74 -0.61 -6.04 -14.45
C ASN A 74 0.39 -5.99 -13.30
N TYR A 75 -0.08 -6.11 -12.05
CA TYR A 75 0.76 -5.89 -10.88
C TYR A 75 1.10 -7.17 -10.13
N GLN A 76 0.36 -8.25 -10.33
CA GLN A 76 0.58 -9.54 -9.68
C GLN A 76 0.84 -9.41 -8.16
N PRO A 77 -0.07 -8.78 -7.40
CA PRO A 77 0.15 -8.52 -5.99
C PRO A 77 0.26 -9.83 -5.20
N LYS A 78 1.17 -9.87 -4.23
CA LYS A 78 1.35 -10.99 -3.31
C LYS A 78 0.10 -11.21 -2.45
N VAL A 79 -0.54 -10.10 -2.07
CA VAL A 79 -1.83 -10.09 -1.36
C VAL A 79 -2.72 -9.02 -1.99
N PHE A 80 -3.96 -9.38 -2.27
CA PHE A 80 -5.01 -8.46 -2.68
C PHE A 80 -6.09 -8.41 -1.59
N GLY A 81 -6.12 -7.34 -0.81
CA GLY A 81 -7.14 -7.10 0.20
C GLY A 81 -8.41 -6.53 -0.42
N ILE A 82 -9.55 -7.01 0.02
CA ILE A 82 -10.87 -6.52 -0.36
C ILE A 82 -11.61 -6.16 0.91
N GLU A 83 -12.07 -4.91 1.01
CA GLU A 83 -12.89 -4.53 2.15
C GLU A 83 -14.16 -5.38 2.20
N ALA A 84 -14.35 -6.08 3.32
CA ALA A 84 -15.47 -6.98 3.52
C ALA A 84 -16.35 -6.48 4.67
N ASN A 85 -17.45 -5.84 4.33
CA ASN A 85 -18.62 -5.74 5.18
C ASN A 85 -19.60 -6.87 4.85
N ALA A 86 -20.61 -7.13 5.66
CA ALA A 86 -21.49 -8.31 5.55
C ALA A 86 -22.06 -8.59 4.13
N MET A 87 -22.25 -7.57 3.29
CA MET A 87 -22.65 -7.76 1.88
C MET A 87 -21.47 -7.82 0.89
N GLN A 88 -20.27 -7.46 1.32
CA GLN A 88 -19.08 -7.39 0.48
C GLN A 88 -18.29 -8.70 0.50
N SER A 89 -18.55 -9.61 1.45
CA SER A 89 -17.97 -10.95 1.46
C SER A 89 -18.30 -11.72 0.18
N LEU A 90 -19.56 -11.65 -0.28
CA LEU A 90 -19.98 -12.24 -1.56
C LEU A 90 -19.22 -11.67 -2.76
N PHE A 91 -18.91 -10.37 -2.74
CA PHE A 91 -18.12 -9.75 -3.80
C PHE A 91 -16.65 -10.20 -3.75
N ALA A 92 -16.08 -10.38 -2.57
CA ALA A 92 -14.74 -10.93 -2.42
C ALA A 92 -14.63 -12.36 -2.96
N ASP A 93 -15.64 -13.20 -2.68
CA ASP A 93 -15.72 -14.57 -3.21
C ASP A 93 -15.85 -14.57 -4.75
N LEU A 94 -16.66 -13.65 -5.30
CA LEU A 94 -16.79 -13.47 -6.75
C LEU A 94 -15.46 -13.06 -7.39
N VAL A 95 -14.75 -12.07 -6.81
CA VAL A 95 -13.43 -11.65 -7.30
C VAL A 95 -12.44 -12.80 -7.26
N HIS A 96 -12.42 -13.56 -6.16
CA HIS A 96 -11.54 -14.71 -6.01
C HIS A 96 -11.83 -15.79 -7.07
N THR A 97 -13.10 -16.15 -7.24
CA THR A 97 -13.52 -17.16 -8.22
C THR A 97 -13.16 -16.75 -9.64
N GLU A 98 -13.46 -15.50 -10.01
CA GLU A 98 -13.21 -15.00 -11.34
C GLU A 98 -11.70 -14.80 -11.62
N ALA A 99 -10.94 -14.38 -10.63
CA ALA A 99 -9.49 -14.32 -10.74
C ALA A 99 -8.86 -15.70 -10.96
N ARG A 100 -9.31 -16.72 -10.22
CA ARG A 100 -8.85 -18.11 -10.44
C ARG A 100 -9.19 -18.61 -11.84
N ARG A 101 -10.40 -18.29 -12.32
CA ARG A 101 -10.86 -18.69 -13.65
C ARG A 101 -10.04 -18.06 -14.77
N ARG A 102 -9.74 -16.75 -14.68
CA ARG A 102 -9.05 -15.98 -15.73
C ARG A 102 -7.53 -16.05 -15.64
N LEU A 103 -6.96 -16.07 -14.43
CA LEU A 103 -5.52 -15.97 -14.21
C LEU A 103 -4.85 -17.29 -13.79
N GLY A 104 -5.66 -18.34 -13.55
CA GLY A 104 -5.14 -19.60 -13.05
C GLY A 104 -4.88 -19.61 -11.53
N ALA A 105 -4.65 -20.79 -10.97
CA ALA A 105 -4.64 -21.04 -9.54
C ALA A 105 -3.45 -20.45 -8.76
N HIS A 106 -2.47 -19.77 -9.40
CA HIS A 106 -1.11 -19.89 -8.86
C HIS A 106 -0.47 -18.66 -8.25
N LYS A 107 -1.02 -17.44 -8.34
CA LYS A 107 -0.15 -16.30 -8.00
C LYS A 107 -0.71 -15.27 -7.02
N ASN A 108 -2.01 -15.16 -6.83
CA ASN A 108 -2.55 -14.08 -6.03
C ASN A 108 -3.29 -14.61 -4.79
N LYS A 109 -2.89 -14.13 -3.62
CA LYS A 109 -3.64 -14.36 -2.39
C LYS A 109 -4.69 -13.27 -2.25
N PHE A 110 -5.95 -13.64 -2.48
CA PHE A 110 -7.08 -12.76 -2.18
C PHE A 110 -7.47 -12.91 -0.72
N LEU A 111 -7.60 -11.79 -0.04
CA LEU A 111 -7.94 -11.74 1.37
C LEU A 111 -9.14 -10.81 1.56
N ALA A 112 -10.25 -11.36 2.00
CA ALA A 112 -11.36 -10.56 2.50
C ALA A 112 -10.95 -9.95 3.84
N VAL A 113 -10.85 -8.63 3.91
CA VAL A 113 -10.42 -7.91 5.10
C VAL A 113 -11.64 -7.27 5.73
N ALA A 114 -12.09 -7.81 6.86
CA ALA A 114 -13.12 -7.18 7.67
C ALA A 114 -12.57 -5.90 8.30
N GLN A 115 -13.20 -4.78 8.03
CA GLN A 115 -12.84 -3.52 8.67
C GLN A 115 -13.44 -3.46 10.07
N PRO A 116 -12.64 -3.19 11.12
CA PRO A 116 -13.16 -3.09 12.47
C PRO A 116 -14.09 -1.87 12.59
N THR A 117 -15.36 -2.12 12.86
CA THR A 117 -16.41 -1.09 12.99
C THR A 117 -16.23 -0.18 14.21
N LYS A 118 -15.37 -0.53 15.15
CA LYS A 118 -15.16 0.19 16.42
C LYS A 118 -14.05 1.25 16.36
N ILE A 119 -13.20 1.23 15.35
CA ILE A 119 -12.13 2.22 15.19
C ILE A 119 -12.61 3.27 14.20
N GLU A 120 -12.57 4.52 14.63
CA GLU A 120 -12.90 5.63 13.76
C GLU A 120 -12.01 5.62 12.50
N LYS A 121 -12.62 5.76 11.33
CA LYS A 121 -11.94 5.70 10.03
C LYS A 121 -10.73 6.64 9.95
N PHE A 122 -10.89 7.88 10.41
CA PHE A 122 -9.82 8.88 10.39
C PHE A 122 -8.65 8.52 11.31
N PHE A 123 -8.95 7.97 12.49
CA PHE A 123 -7.93 7.51 13.41
C PHE A 123 -7.12 6.36 12.81
N ARG A 124 -7.78 5.37 12.20
CA ARG A 124 -7.12 4.25 11.53
C ARG A 124 -6.21 4.70 10.39
N ILE A 125 -6.70 5.58 9.51
CA ILE A 125 -5.91 6.14 8.41
C ILE A 125 -4.65 6.81 8.97
N ARG A 126 -4.84 7.65 9.97
CA ARG A 126 -3.77 8.44 10.58
C ARG A 126 -2.71 7.57 11.23
N THR A 127 -3.11 6.64 12.10
CA THR A 127 -2.19 5.73 12.80
C THR A 127 -1.42 4.81 11.85
N THR A 128 -1.95 4.52 10.66
CA THR A 128 -1.28 3.69 9.66
C THR A 128 -0.32 4.51 8.79
N LEU A 129 -0.73 5.69 8.32
CA LEU A 129 0.05 6.45 7.34
C LEU A 129 1.05 7.42 7.97
N GLU A 130 0.72 8.00 9.13
CA GLU A 130 1.56 9.03 9.78
C GLU A 130 2.99 8.54 10.05
N PRO A 131 3.23 7.34 10.61
CA PRO A 131 4.59 6.83 10.80
C PRO A 131 5.37 6.71 9.48
N VAL A 132 4.73 6.16 8.45
CA VAL A 132 5.36 5.93 7.14
C VAL A 132 5.71 7.25 6.44
N ILE A 133 4.84 8.25 6.58
CA ILE A 133 5.06 9.59 6.00
C ILE A 133 6.16 10.33 6.77
N ASN A 134 6.11 10.34 8.10
CA ASN A 134 7.08 11.04 8.95
C ASN A 134 8.50 10.47 8.82
N GLU A 135 8.60 9.16 8.58
CA GLU A 135 9.88 8.49 8.31
C GLU A 135 10.37 8.66 6.85
N GLY A 136 9.62 9.38 6.01
CA GLY A 136 9.97 9.59 4.60
C GLY A 136 9.96 8.31 3.76
N ARG A 137 9.17 7.31 4.15
CA ARG A 137 9.11 6.00 3.49
C ARG A 137 7.99 5.87 2.45
N LEU A 138 7.08 6.82 2.35
CA LEU A 138 6.00 6.81 1.37
C LEU A 138 6.38 7.63 0.13
N PHE A 139 6.35 7.00 -1.03
CA PHE A 139 6.63 7.61 -2.32
C PHE A 139 5.39 7.55 -3.21
N VAL A 140 4.89 8.71 -3.59
CA VAL A 140 3.73 8.86 -4.47
C VAL A 140 4.18 9.57 -5.73
N PRO A 141 3.97 9.00 -6.93
CA PRO A 141 4.33 9.65 -8.19
C PRO A 141 3.58 10.98 -8.40
N ASP A 142 4.26 11.96 -8.97
CA ASP A 142 3.71 13.32 -9.18
C ASP A 142 2.47 13.34 -10.09
N ASN A 143 2.35 12.35 -10.99
CA ASN A 143 1.19 12.21 -11.87
C ASN A 143 -0.07 11.70 -11.15
N MET A 144 0.03 11.25 -9.89
CA MET A 144 -1.12 10.85 -9.06
C MET A 144 -1.71 12.07 -8.32
N THR A 145 -2.04 13.10 -9.08
CA THR A 145 -2.45 14.44 -8.56
C THR A 145 -3.61 14.40 -7.59
N GLU A 146 -4.62 13.53 -7.85
CA GLU A 146 -5.80 13.39 -6.98
C GLU A 146 -5.43 12.76 -5.63
N LEU A 147 -4.59 11.71 -5.61
CA LEU A 147 -4.13 11.10 -4.37
C LEU A 147 -3.26 12.05 -3.56
N LEU A 148 -2.36 12.79 -4.22
CA LEU A 148 -1.53 13.80 -3.59
C LEU A 148 -2.36 14.93 -2.98
N ALA A 149 -3.41 15.39 -3.68
CA ALA A 149 -4.33 16.40 -3.16
C ALA A 149 -5.09 15.88 -1.92
N ASP A 150 -5.56 14.63 -1.96
CA ASP A 150 -6.25 14.01 -0.84
C ASP A 150 -5.33 13.84 0.38
N LEU A 151 -4.09 13.40 0.19
CA LEU A 151 -3.11 13.26 1.28
C LEU A 151 -2.78 14.61 1.94
N ARG A 152 -2.64 15.67 1.14
CA ARG A 152 -2.37 17.02 1.65
C ARG A 152 -3.57 17.64 2.38
N GLY A 153 -4.77 17.36 1.90
CA GLY A 153 -6.00 17.92 2.47
C GLY A 153 -6.62 17.10 3.61
N PHE A 154 -6.13 15.88 3.84
CA PHE A 154 -6.64 15.03 4.93
C PHE A 154 -6.45 15.70 6.31
N PRO A 155 -7.44 15.69 7.22
CA PRO A 155 -8.72 14.96 7.18
C PRO A 155 -9.90 15.75 6.58
N THR A 156 -9.72 16.97 6.07
CA THR A 156 -10.80 17.90 5.67
C THR A 156 -11.26 17.72 4.21
N ILE A 157 -10.94 16.58 3.59
CA ILE A 157 -11.27 16.25 2.21
C ILE A 157 -12.70 15.71 2.05
N GLN A 158 -13.26 15.91 0.85
CA GLN A 158 -14.59 15.46 0.50
C GLN A 158 -14.69 13.93 0.34
N HIS A 159 -13.68 13.32 -0.25
CA HIS A 159 -13.60 11.88 -0.51
C HIS A 159 -12.35 11.31 0.11
N VAL A 160 -12.52 10.52 1.16
CA VAL A 160 -11.40 9.85 1.86
C VAL A 160 -11.08 8.47 1.30
N ASP A 161 -11.83 8.02 0.28
CA ASP A 161 -11.80 6.64 -0.19
C ASP A 161 -10.42 6.21 -0.70
N ARG A 162 -9.67 7.11 -1.39
CA ARG A 162 -8.31 6.83 -1.87
C ARG A 162 -7.30 6.72 -0.73
N VAL A 163 -7.38 7.65 0.23
CA VAL A 163 -6.46 7.67 1.39
C VAL A 163 -6.72 6.47 2.30
N ASP A 164 -7.97 6.11 2.50
CA ASP A 164 -8.37 4.93 3.26
C ASP A 164 -7.93 3.63 2.58
N CYS A 165 -8.08 3.56 1.27
CA CYS A 165 -7.60 2.45 0.47
C CYS A 165 -6.06 2.31 0.56
N LEU A 166 -5.33 3.43 0.54
CA LEU A 166 -3.87 3.45 0.74
C LEU A 166 -3.51 2.94 2.14
N ALA A 167 -4.15 3.46 3.19
CA ALA A 167 -3.90 3.00 4.55
C ALA A 167 -4.16 1.48 4.69
N SER A 168 -5.23 1.00 4.09
CA SER A 168 -5.57 -0.43 4.10
C SER A 168 -4.56 -1.27 3.33
N ALA A 169 -4.02 -0.78 2.21
CA ALA A 169 -2.95 -1.46 1.47
C ALA A 169 -1.65 -1.51 2.27
N VAL A 170 -1.29 -0.42 2.96
CA VAL A 170 -0.12 -0.36 3.86
C VAL A 170 -0.28 -1.34 5.03
N ALA A 171 -1.48 -1.47 5.58
CA ALA A 171 -1.76 -2.42 6.66
C ALA A 171 -1.62 -3.90 6.25
N LEU A 172 -1.64 -4.23 4.95
CA LEU A 172 -1.36 -5.59 4.45
C LEU A 172 0.13 -5.94 4.45
N VAL A 173 1.01 -4.94 4.55
CA VAL A 173 2.46 -5.15 4.54
C VAL A 173 2.87 -5.79 5.86
N PRO A 174 3.56 -6.95 5.83
CA PRO A 174 4.06 -7.56 7.06
C PRO A 174 5.02 -6.63 7.78
N SER A 175 4.82 -6.48 9.09
CA SER A 175 5.78 -5.76 9.93
C SER A 175 7.13 -6.49 9.89
N ARG A 176 8.15 -5.84 9.37
CA ARG A 176 9.53 -6.29 9.41
C ARG A 176 10.36 -5.26 10.16
N PRO A 177 11.39 -5.67 10.91
CA PRO A 177 12.33 -4.70 11.44
C PRO A 177 12.87 -3.85 10.30
N LEU A 178 12.85 -2.53 10.48
CA LEU A 178 13.53 -1.65 9.53
C LEU A 178 15.02 -2.03 9.54
N PRO A 179 15.67 -2.15 8.36
CA PRO A 179 17.11 -2.26 8.32
C PRO A 179 17.67 -1.09 9.12
N GLN A 180 18.48 -1.38 10.12
CA GLN A 180 19.09 -0.32 10.88
C GLN A 180 19.92 0.54 9.93
N LYS A 181 19.71 1.86 9.93
CA LYS A 181 20.48 2.84 9.12
C LYS A 181 22.02 2.65 9.26
N ARG A 182 22.42 1.96 10.32
CA ARG A 182 23.79 1.60 10.64
C ARG A 182 24.52 0.75 9.59
N THR A 183 23.79 -0.07 8.82
CA THR A 183 24.45 -1.04 7.94
C THR A 183 25.06 -0.40 6.71
N ASP A 184 24.37 0.54 6.06
CA ASP A 184 24.88 1.10 4.81
C ASP A 184 26.09 2.02 5.01
N GLU A 185 26.04 2.91 6.00
CA GLU A 185 27.20 3.76 6.34
C GLU A 185 28.36 2.94 6.92
N HIS A 186 28.03 1.93 7.73
CA HIS A 186 29.00 1.01 8.31
C HIS A 186 29.66 0.14 7.25
N GLU A 187 28.90 -0.42 6.31
CA GLU A 187 29.42 -1.21 5.21
C GLU A 187 30.22 -0.36 4.21
N GLN A 188 29.75 0.84 3.89
CA GLN A 188 30.48 1.78 3.02
C GLN A 188 31.80 2.22 3.66
N LEU A 189 31.79 2.55 4.94
CA LEU A 189 33.01 2.92 5.66
C LEU A 189 33.93 1.71 5.81
N ALA A 190 33.41 0.53 6.13
CA ALA A 190 34.18 -0.70 6.20
C ALA A 190 34.80 -1.07 4.84
N HIS A 191 34.02 -0.91 3.75
CA HIS A 191 34.50 -1.09 2.39
C HIS A 191 35.61 -0.08 2.05
N TYR A 192 35.42 1.20 2.34
CA TYR A 192 36.41 2.24 2.12
C TYR A 192 37.70 1.97 2.90
N LEU A 193 37.61 1.64 4.20
CA LEU A 193 38.75 1.37 5.04
C LEU A 193 39.52 0.11 4.60
N ARG A 194 38.85 -0.96 4.17
CA ARG A 194 39.49 -2.17 3.63
C ARG A 194 40.25 -1.91 2.33
N HIS A 195 39.78 -1.00 1.49
CA HIS A 195 40.44 -0.63 0.23
C HIS A 195 41.51 0.47 0.41
N SER A 196 41.52 1.14 1.57
CA SER A 196 42.56 2.13 1.91
C SER A 196 43.92 1.51 2.31
N GLY A 197 44.03 0.18 2.39
CA GLY A 197 45.23 -0.51 2.84
C GLY A 197 45.43 -0.46 4.36
N ALA A 198 44.44 -0.02 5.12
CA ALA A 198 44.54 0.03 6.58
C ALA A 198 44.54 -1.37 7.21
N PRO A 199 45.34 -1.61 8.30
CA PRO A 199 45.36 -2.88 8.97
C PRO A 199 44.03 -3.27 9.58
N SER A 200 43.68 -4.57 9.59
CA SER A 200 42.36 -5.08 10.07
C SER A 200 42.02 -4.60 11.48
N TRP A 201 43.00 -4.63 12.41
CA TRP A 201 42.82 -4.16 13.79
C TRP A 201 42.44 -2.68 13.89
N TYR A 202 42.96 -1.84 12.97
CA TYR A 202 42.61 -0.41 12.91
C TYR A 202 41.18 -0.21 12.38
N ILE A 203 40.80 -1.00 11.38
CA ILE A 203 39.44 -0.97 10.80
C ILE A 203 38.41 -1.34 11.87
N GLU A 204 38.63 -2.46 12.59
CA GLU A 204 37.75 -2.91 13.66
C GLU A 204 37.64 -1.88 14.79
N LYS A 205 38.77 -1.34 15.23
CA LYS A 205 38.79 -0.30 16.25
C LYS A 205 38.01 0.93 15.81
N ARG A 206 38.21 1.39 14.58
CA ARG A 206 37.55 2.61 14.06
C ARG A 206 36.07 2.43 13.85
N LEU A 207 35.65 1.27 13.39
CA LEU A 207 34.21 0.94 13.27
C LEU A 207 33.53 0.87 14.63
N LYS A 208 34.22 0.31 15.63
CA LYS A 208 33.72 0.26 17.01
C LYS A 208 33.56 1.66 17.62
N GLU A 209 34.56 2.54 17.49
CA GLU A 209 34.54 3.91 18.04
C GLU A 209 33.42 4.81 17.42
N LEU A 210 33.04 4.56 16.16
CA LEU A 210 32.07 5.39 15.44
C LEU A 210 30.63 4.90 15.60
N PHE A 211 30.40 3.64 15.97
CA PHE A 211 29.11 3.01 15.93
C PHE A 211 28.67 2.30 17.25
N GLU A 212 29.48 2.30 18.27
CA GLU A 212 29.13 2.01 19.67
C GLU A 212 29.03 3.30 20.50
#